data_085cc0ca3397783d16097a02582575f9
#
_entry.id   085cc0ca3397783d16097a02582575f9
#
_cell.length_a   1.000
_cell.length_b   1.000
_cell.length_c   1.000
_cell.angle_alpha   90.00
_cell.angle_beta   90.00
_cell.angle_gamma   90.00
#
_symmetry.space_group_name_H-M   'P 1'
#
loop_
_entity.id
_entity.type
_entity.pdbx_description
1 polymer ?
#
loop_
_entity_poly.entity_id
_entity_poly.type
_entity_poly.pdbx_seq_one_letter_code
_entity_poly.pdbx_strand_id
1 'polypeptide(L)'
;MICTLYSHHIGFDKITLILQNRYPKAVLKFSNQNDSQIVEMETKDGFFGSGSTLTIQYRERKEPSYQIPEIDGCALTGNLRGLYGYVDSLQSKNEKVKSLFLHKIQTLNSEFSIQQEKGQTKDLKDLIRQLANDFEAVLFVQPKTIISKSDGQHFLDQHLNLILDTNGDCEIENLDVNINSIYYDKNQTQISESQLAWKVQSEKILEERNIKINQYLPYIEAENEVVIRTPKEIAERVCVLAMTNLVAFSTISGEEASEYLKSYNLWDLVTPNEKDFLTNPTDQKKSNESWKCECIWTLMFALNKIDDLGFPNELCSLNDIPADDYPVSPDKDPNDFINSVSEARSKAEILALNDLYYRLDWACVDARINGIEMTEVHPGVVYERHYALNWLINYNEAAWDDVTCDT
;
A
#
# COMPACT_ATOMS: atom_id res chain seq x y z
N MET A 1 18.53 -28.29 -7.88
CA MET A 1 17.81 -27.00 -7.85
C MET A 1 18.71 -25.94 -8.44
N ILE A 2 18.18 -25.05 -9.30
CA ILE A 2 18.93 -23.97 -9.93
C ILE A 2 18.69 -22.67 -9.16
N CYS A 3 17.42 -22.34 -8.99
CA CYS A 3 17.00 -21.14 -8.26
C CYS A 3 15.56 -21.34 -7.73
N THR A 4 15.20 -20.46 -6.81
CA THR A 4 13.82 -20.23 -6.39
C THR A 4 13.47 -18.78 -6.71
N LEU A 5 12.37 -18.58 -7.41
CA LEU A 5 11.80 -17.27 -7.70
C LEU A 5 10.74 -16.97 -6.65
N TYR A 6 10.75 -15.73 -6.16
CA TYR A 6 9.76 -15.21 -5.23
C TYR A 6 9.07 -14.00 -5.87
N SER A 7 7.76 -13.99 -5.87
CA SER A 7 6.98 -12.96 -6.53
C SER A 7 5.81 -12.50 -5.65
N HIS A 8 5.39 -11.26 -5.83
CA HIS A 8 4.11 -10.80 -5.32
C HIS A 8 2.93 -11.26 -6.21
N HIS A 9 3.20 -11.64 -7.47
CA HIS A 9 2.19 -12.22 -8.35
C HIS A 9 1.79 -13.62 -7.89
N ILE A 10 0.52 -13.95 -8.05
CA ILE A 10 -0.04 -15.29 -7.87
C ILE A 10 -0.55 -15.83 -9.20
N GLY A 11 -0.62 -17.14 -9.34
CA GLY A 11 -1.20 -17.80 -10.52
C GLY A 11 -0.26 -18.79 -11.21
N PHE A 12 -0.45 -20.06 -10.91
CA PHE A 12 0.27 -21.17 -11.55
C PHE A 12 0.00 -21.29 -13.04
N ASP A 13 -1.22 -20.93 -13.47
CA ASP A 13 -1.63 -21.01 -14.88
C ASP A 13 -0.76 -20.12 -15.79
N LYS A 14 -0.26 -18.99 -15.26
CA LYS A 14 0.66 -18.11 -16.00
C LYS A 14 1.97 -18.82 -16.34
N ILE A 15 2.53 -19.62 -15.41
CA ILE A 15 3.73 -20.45 -15.65
C ILE A 15 3.42 -21.46 -16.75
N THR A 16 2.29 -22.14 -16.65
CA THR A 16 1.86 -23.17 -17.61
C THR A 16 1.73 -22.57 -19.02
N LEU A 17 1.11 -21.41 -19.13
CA LEU A 17 0.95 -20.69 -20.41
C LEU A 17 2.29 -20.29 -21.03
N ILE A 18 3.23 -19.79 -20.23
CA ILE A 18 4.59 -19.46 -20.69
C ILE A 18 5.29 -20.71 -21.23
N LEU A 19 5.21 -21.85 -20.51
CA LEU A 19 5.83 -23.09 -20.95
C LEU A 19 5.19 -23.61 -22.25
N GLN A 20 3.86 -23.61 -22.36
CA GLN A 20 3.14 -24.05 -23.56
C GLN A 20 3.47 -23.18 -24.78
N ASN A 21 3.50 -21.85 -24.61
CA ASN A 21 3.81 -20.92 -25.71
C ASN A 21 5.26 -21.07 -26.18
N ARG A 22 6.20 -21.24 -25.24
CA ARG A 22 7.62 -21.37 -25.56
C ARG A 22 7.98 -22.73 -26.12
N TYR A 23 7.33 -23.79 -25.62
CA TYR A 23 7.62 -25.18 -25.97
C TYR A 23 6.34 -25.91 -26.43
N PRO A 24 5.77 -25.56 -27.60
CA PRO A 24 4.46 -26.09 -28.02
C PRO A 24 4.48 -27.59 -28.32
N LYS A 25 5.67 -28.21 -28.46
CA LYS A 25 5.84 -29.66 -28.67
C LYS A 25 6.22 -30.44 -27.41
N ALA A 26 6.42 -29.73 -26.28
CA ALA A 26 6.78 -30.39 -25.02
C ALA A 26 5.56 -31.10 -24.40
N VAL A 27 5.81 -32.18 -23.70
CA VAL A 27 4.79 -32.85 -22.89
C VAL A 27 4.89 -32.31 -21.49
N LEU A 28 3.80 -31.64 -21.02
CA LEU A 28 3.68 -31.15 -19.66
C LEU A 28 2.90 -32.15 -18.82
N LYS A 29 3.47 -32.53 -17.68
CA LYS A 29 2.82 -33.39 -16.67
C LYS A 29 2.56 -32.56 -15.43
N PHE A 30 1.37 -32.64 -14.90
CA PHE A 30 0.93 -31.88 -13.73
C PHE A 30 0.70 -32.82 -12.55
N SER A 31 1.12 -32.40 -11.38
CA SER A 31 0.84 -33.08 -10.12
C SER A 31 0.73 -32.08 -8.98
N ASN A 32 0.10 -32.48 -7.88
CA ASN A 32 0.02 -31.73 -6.66
C ASN A 32 0.69 -32.51 -5.54
N GLN A 33 1.50 -31.83 -4.75
CA GLN A 33 2.13 -32.44 -3.59
C GLN A 33 2.00 -31.45 -2.39
N ASN A 34 1.28 -31.86 -1.36
CA ASN A 34 0.92 -31.03 -0.22
C ASN A 34 0.23 -29.74 -0.69
N ASP A 35 0.84 -28.57 -0.42
CA ASP A 35 0.39 -27.22 -0.80
C ASP A 35 1.07 -26.67 -2.06
N SER A 36 1.73 -27.55 -2.84
CA SER A 36 2.48 -27.16 -4.04
C SER A 36 1.88 -27.77 -5.31
N GLN A 37 1.86 -26.98 -6.37
CA GLN A 37 1.56 -27.40 -7.74
C GLN A 37 2.87 -27.65 -8.47
N ILE A 38 2.96 -28.74 -9.20
CA ILE A 38 4.18 -29.16 -9.88
C ILE A 38 3.87 -29.32 -11.37
N VAL A 39 4.74 -28.75 -12.20
CA VAL A 39 4.79 -29.06 -13.62
C VAL A 39 6.15 -29.65 -13.97
N GLU A 40 6.11 -30.80 -14.63
CA GLU A 40 7.27 -31.46 -15.22
C GLU A 40 7.18 -31.34 -16.74
N MET A 41 8.26 -30.90 -17.36
CA MET A 41 8.35 -30.77 -18.81
C MET A 41 9.43 -31.66 -19.35
N GLU A 42 9.02 -32.61 -20.22
CA GLU A 42 9.92 -33.45 -20.99
C GLU A 42 10.06 -32.93 -22.41
N THR A 43 11.28 -32.68 -22.87
CA THR A 43 11.54 -32.28 -24.25
C THR A 43 12.21 -33.44 -24.99
N LYS A 44 11.63 -33.86 -26.14
CA LYS A 44 12.19 -34.93 -27.00
C LYS A 44 13.29 -34.43 -27.92
N ASP A 45 13.33 -33.15 -28.19
CA ASP A 45 14.30 -32.50 -29.11
C ASP A 45 15.18 -31.55 -28.33
N GLY A 46 16.41 -31.93 -28.08
CA GLY A 46 17.64 -31.16 -27.80
C GLY A 46 17.68 -29.80 -27.14
N PHE A 47 16.57 -29.18 -26.76
CA PHE A 47 16.54 -27.87 -26.14
C PHE A 47 17.25 -27.81 -24.79
N PHE A 48 17.14 -28.86 -23.98
CA PHE A 48 17.85 -28.97 -22.69
C PHE A 48 18.88 -30.09 -22.64
N GLY A 49 19.24 -30.68 -23.80
CA GLY A 49 20.01 -31.93 -23.89
C GLY A 49 19.08 -33.17 -23.91
N SER A 50 19.43 -34.19 -24.66
CA SER A 50 18.56 -35.38 -24.84
C SER A 50 18.23 -36.05 -23.48
N GLY A 51 16.96 -36.09 -23.14
CA GLY A 51 16.43 -36.76 -21.95
C GLY A 51 16.57 -36.00 -20.65
N SER A 52 16.52 -34.65 -20.65
CA SER A 52 16.43 -33.86 -19.42
C SER A 52 14.99 -33.47 -19.13
N THR A 53 14.64 -33.52 -17.85
CA THR A 53 13.35 -33.08 -17.33
C THR A 53 13.55 -31.75 -16.62
N LEU A 54 12.74 -30.76 -16.97
CA LEU A 54 12.60 -29.51 -16.21
C LEU A 54 11.42 -29.69 -15.26
N THR A 55 11.63 -29.42 -14.00
CA THR A 55 10.58 -29.42 -12.97
C THR A 55 10.44 -28.04 -12.37
N ILE A 56 9.23 -27.51 -12.36
CA ILE A 56 8.86 -26.29 -11.62
C ILE A 56 7.87 -26.67 -10.55
N GLN A 57 8.22 -26.39 -9.31
CA GLN A 57 7.35 -26.57 -8.15
C GLN A 57 6.91 -25.19 -7.67
N TYR A 58 5.62 -24.94 -7.68
CA TYR A 58 4.99 -23.65 -7.37
C TYR A 58 4.15 -23.72 -6.12
N ARG A 59 4.16 -22.65 -5.35
CA ARG A 59 3.32 -22.44 -4.16
C ARG A 59 2.92 -20.98 -4.07
N GLU A 60 1.68 -20.71 -3.63
CA GLU A 60 1.16 -19.36 -3.42
C GLU A 60 0.37 -19.25 -2.12
N ARG A 61 0.15 -18.02 -1.65
CA ARG A 61 -0.81 -17.74 -0.59
C ARG A 61 -2.23 -17.90 -1.12
N LYS A 62 -3.13 -18.36 -0.27
CA LYS A 62 -4.57 -18.39 -0.59
C LYS A 62 -5.15 -16.98 -0.69
N GLU A 63 -4.71 -16.12 0.23
CA GLU A 63 -5.06 -14.70 0.29
C GLU A 63 -3.77 -13.89 0.22
N PRO A 64 -3.60 -13.07 -0.83
CA PRO A 64 -2.45 -12.19 -0.95
C PRO A 64 -2.33 -11.24 0.24
N SER A 65 -1.11 -10.90 0.62
CA SER A 65 -0.81 -10.00 1.74
C SER A 65 0.37 -9.11 1.39
N TYR A 66 0.34 -7.88 1.87
CA TYR A 66 1.43 -6.91 1.76
C TYR A 66 2.43 -7.01 2.91
N GLN A 67 2.17 -7.88 3.87
CA GLN A 67 3.05 -8.16 5.01
C GLN A 67 3.15 -9.67 5.21
N ILE A 68 4.23 -10.12 5.86
CA ILE A 68 4.35 -11.52 6.27
C ILE A 68 3.45 -11.72 7.49
N PRO A 69 2.31 -12.45 7.38
CA PRO A 69 1.39 -12.66 8.50
C PRO A 69 2.07 -13.36 9.67
N GLU A 70 1.62 -13.09 10.88
CA GLU A 70 2.16 -13.78 12.07
C GLU A 70 1.85 -15.27 12.04
N ILE A 71 0.63 -15.67 11.70
CA ILE A 71 0.18 -17.05 11.60
C ILE A 71 -0.86 -17.16 10.48
N ASP A 72 -0.55 -17.92 9.42
CA ASP A 72 -1.52 -18.22 8.34
C ASP A 72 -1.56 -19.71 7.94
N GLY A 73 -0.74 -20.55 8.59
CA GLY A 73 -0.64 -21.98 8.26
C GLY A 73 -0.05 -22.28 6.89
N CYS A 74 0.44 -21.27 6.15
CA CYS A 74 1.04 -21.43 4.84
C CYS A 74 2.54 -21.66 4.96
N ALA A 75 3.06 -22.71 4.31
CA ALA A 75 4.50 -23.00 4.34
C ALA A 75 5.35 -21.87 3.72
N LEU A 76 4.80 -21.14 2.74
CA LEU A 76 5.43 -19.96 2.16
C LEU A 76 5.75 -18.89 3.22
N THR A 77 4.86 -18.66 4.19
CA THR A 77 5.09 -17.70 5.28
C THR A 77 6.32 -18.04 6.10
N GLY A 78 6.50 -19.32 6.44
CA GLY A 78 7.72 -19.79 7.11
C GLY A 78 8.98 -19.57 6.29
N ASN A 79 8.90 -19.84 4.98
CA ASN A 79 10.01 -19.62 4.04
C ASN A 79 10.36 -18.13 3.92
N LEU A 80 9.39 -17.24 3.82
CA LEU A 80 9.61 -15.80 3.72
C LEU A 80 10.19 -15.20 5.00
N ARG A 81 9.76 -15.68 6.18
CA ARG A 81 10.40 -15.28 7.46
C ARG A 81 11.86 -15.71 7.51
N GLY A 82 12.14 -16.95 7.09
CA GLY A 82 13.51 -17.45 7.00
C GLY A 82 14.34 -16.63 6.02
N LEU A 83 13.77 -16.28 4.86
CA LEU A 83 14.39 -15.45 3.84
C LEU A 83 14.69 -14.06 4.37
N TYR A 84 13.71 -13.41 5.02
CA TYR A 84 13.87 -12.09 5.64
C TYR A 84 15.00 -12.11 6.67
N GLY A 85 14.96 -13.04 7.63
CA GLY A 85 15.99 -13.15 8.65
C GLY A 85 17.38 -13.45 8.08
N TYR A 86 17.46 -14.25 7.01
CA TYR A 86 18.71 -14.51 6.32
C TYR A 86 19.27 -13.24 5.66
N VAL A 87 18.47 -12.52 4.89
CA VAL A 87 18.88 -11.27 4.23
C VAL A 87 19.26 -10.20 5.27
N ASP A 88 18.49 -10.08 6.34
CA ASP A 88 18.78 -9.14 7.43
C ASP A 88 20.13 -9.41 8.09
N SER A 89 20.51 -10.67 8.25
CA SER A 89 21.80 -11.08 8.82
C SER A 89 23.01 -10.85 7.93
N LEU A 90 22.84 -10.67 6.60
CA LEU A 90 23.94 -10.44 5.68
C LEU A 90 24.46 -8.99 5.81
N GLN A 91 25.78 -8.84 5.68
CA GLN A 91 26.36 -7.51 5.46
C GLN A 91 26.06 -7.04 4.05
N SER A 92 25.99 -5.75 3.82
CA SER A 92 25.78 -5.17 2.51
C SER A 92 26.73 -3.99 2.27
N LYS A 93 27.24 -3.86 1.04
CA LYS A 93 27.94 -2.68 0.58
C LYS A 93 27.00 -1.58 0.08
N ASN A 94 25.72 -1.91 -0.06
CA ASN A 94 24.64 -0.99 -0.42
C ASN A 94 23.43 -1.20 0.52
N GLU A 95 23.46 -0.52 1.67
CA GLU A 95 22.42 -0.64 2.70
C GLU A 95 21.04 -0.17 2.20
N LYS A 96 21.01 0.79 1.26
CA LYS A 96 19.75 1.23 0.63
C LYS A 96 19.07 0.07 -0.12
N VAL A 97 19.80 -0.63 -0.98
CA VAL A 97 19.25 -1.76 -1.73
C VAL A 97 18.87 -2.91 -0.80
N LYS A 98 19.65 -3.18 0.25
CA LYS A 98 19.30 -4.18 1.26
C LYS A 98 17.98 -3.84 1.96
N SER A 99 17.80 -2.58 2.36
CA SER A 99 16.54 -2.12 3.01
C SER A 99 15.34 -2.28 2.07
N LEU A 100 15.47 -1.88 0.80
CA LEU A 100 14.43 -2.08 -0.21
C LEU A 100 14.13 -3.57 -0.44
N PHE A 101 15.15 -4.41 -0.42
CA PHE A 101 14.98 -5.85 -0.58
C PHE A 101 14.24 -6.48 0.61
N LEU A 102 14.57 -6.10 1.84
CA LEU A 102 13.83 -6.52 3.03
C LEU A 102 12.36 -6.08 2.97
N HIS A 103 12.09 -4.87 2.49
CA HIS A 103 10.73 -4.41 2.26
C HIS A 103 10.02 -5.26 1.19
N LYS A 104 10.67 -5.52 0.05
CA LYS A 104 10.10 -6.35 -1.03
C LYS A 104 9.77 -7.77 -0.55
N ILE A 105 10.60 -8.39 0.31
CA ILE A 105 10.35 -9.73 0.84
C ILE A 105 9.02 -9.81 1.60
N GLN A 106 8.61 -8.73 2.28
CA GLN A 106 7.35 -8.71 3.03
C GLN A 106 6.12 -8.83 2.14
N THR A 107 6.20 -8.37 0.89
CA THR A 107 5.08 -8.29 -0.06
C THR A 107 4.98 -9.51 -0.99
N LEU A 108 5.83 -10.52 -0.82
CA LEU A 108 5.85 -11.69 -1.69
C LEU A 108 4.71 -12.66 -1.36
N ASN A 109 4.04 -13.17 -2.38
CA ASN A 109 2.84 -14.01 -2.25
C ASN A 109 2.93 -15.35 -2.98
N SER A 110 4.00 -15.57 -3.74
CA SER A 110 4.27 -16.87 -4.37
C SER A 110 5.76 -17.19 -4.38
N GLU A 111 6.06 -18.47 -4.46
CA GLU A 111 7.40 -18.97 -4.71
C GLU A 111 7.34 -20.12 -5.72
N PHE A 112 8.34 -20.23 -6.57
CA PHE A 112 8.50 -21.40 -7.40
C PHE A 112 9.97 -21.75 -7.63
N SER A 113 10.29 -23.01 -7.42
CA SER A 113 11.64 -23.53 -7.62
C SER A 113 11.80 -24.13 -9.00
N ILE A 114 12.95 -23.88 -9.63
CA ILE A 114 13.31 -24.45 -10.93
C ILE A 114 14.42 -25.48 -10.71
N GLN A 115 14.14 -26.70 -11.16
CA GLN A 115 15.07 -27.82 -11.09
C GLN A 115 15.25 -28.45 -12.49
N GLN A 116 16.47 -28.81 -12.78
CA GLN A 116 16.79 -29.54 -14.00
C GLN A 116 17.84 -30.63 -13.69
N GLU A 117 17.61 -31.82 -14.19
CA GLU A 117 18.48 -32.97 -13.87
C GLU A 117 19.77 -32.95 -14.65
N LYS A 118 19.77 -32.53 -15.92
CA LYS A 118 20.95 -32.50 -16.80
C LYS A 118 20.93 -31.30 -17.75
N GLY A 119 22.11 -30.73 -18.02
CA GLY A 119 22.33 -29.81 -19.13
C GLY A 119 21.72 -28.41 -18.88
N GLN A 120 22.46 -27.50 -18.26
CA GLN A 120 22.08 -26.08 -18.18
C GLN A 120 22.42 -25.39 -19.49
N THR A 121 21.40 -25.02 -20.29
CA THR A 121 21.54 -24.44 -21.62
C THR A 121 21.21 -22.94 -21.60
N LYS A 122 21.63 -22.23 -22.67
CA LYS A 122 21.24 -20.83 -22.87
C LYS A 122 19.71 -20.64 -22.87
N ASP A 123 19.00 -21.61 -23.45
CA ASP A 123 17.52 -21.56 -23.50
C ASP A 123 16.89 -21.61 -22.10
N LEU A 124 17.45 -22.41 -21.19
CA LEU A 124 17.02 -22.40 -19.79
C LEU A 124 17.27 -21.05 -19.11
N LYS A 125 18.41 -20.41 -19.36
CA LYS A 125 18.69 -19.07 -18.85
C LYS A 125 17.67 -18.04 -19.37
N ASP A 126 17.32 -18.14 -20.65
CA ASP A 126 16.33 -17.25 -21.27
C ASP A 126 14.91 -17.53 -20.75
N LEU A 127 14.56 -18.78 -20.46
CA LEU A 127 13.29 -19.12 -19.78
C LEU A 127 13.25 -18.55 -18.35
N ILE A 128 14.33 -18.73 -17.57
CA ILE A 128 14.39 -18.17 -16.20
C ILE A 128 14.25 -16.66 -16.24
N ARG A 129 14.91 -15.96 -17.18
CA ARG A 129 14.79 -14.51 -17.35
C ARG A 129 13.38 -14.11 -17.73
N GLN A 130 12.71 -14.84 -18.62
CA GLN A 130 11.33 -14.57 -18.98
C GLN A 130 10.40 -14.72 -17.77
N LEU A 131 10.49 -15.84 -17.02
CA LEU A 131 9.72 -16.05 -15.80
C LEU A 131 9.99 -14.96 -14.75
N ALA A 132 11.25 -14.57 -14.57
CA ALA A 132 11.63 -13.52 -13.63
C ALA A 132 11.00 -12.16 -14.00
N ASN A 133 11.02 -11.77 -15.27
CA ASN A 133 10.40 -10.55 -15.74
C ASN A 133 8.86 -10.61 -15.66
N ASP A 134 8.23 -11.69 -16.14
CA ASP A 134 6.79 -11.81 -16.20
C ASP A 134 6.13 -11.90 -14.80
N PHE A 135 6.90 -12.32 -13.80
CA PHE A 135 6.50 -12.37 -12.40
C PHE A 135 7.10 -11.25 -11.53
N GLU A 136 7.88 -10.33 -12.10
CA GLU A 136 8.60 -9.28 -11.36
C GLU A 136 9.35 -9.84 -10.14
N ALA A 137 9.94 -11.04 -10.34
CA ALA A 137 10.43 -11.87 -9.26
C ALA A 137 11.83 -11.48 -8.80
N VAL A 138 12.11 -11.72 -7.53
CA VAL A 138 13.47 -11.84 -7.00
C VAL A 138 13.87 -13.31 -6.97
N LEU A 139 15.15 -13.60 -7.28
CA LEU A 139 15.64 -14.95 -7.40
C LEU A 139 16.64 -15.28 -6.28
N PHE A 140 16.42 -16.37 -5.58
CA PHE A 140 17.43 -16.97 -4.73
C PHE A 140 18.17 -18.03 -5.54
N VAL A 141 19.47 -17.83 -5.78
CA VAL A 141 20.27 -18.59 -6.75
C VAL A 141 21.31 -19.43 -6.05
N GLN A 142 21.43 -20.69 -6.50
CA GLN A 142 22.50 -21.57 -6.06
C GLN A 142 23.80 -21.27 -6.82
N PRO A 143 24.97 -21.41 -6.18
CA PRO A 143 26.25 -21.20 -6.84
C PRO A 143 26.46 -22.21 -7.98
N LYS A 144 27.30 -21.85 -8.94
CA LYS A 144 27.70 -22.69 -10.08
C LYS A 144 26.56 -23.10 -11.00
N THR A 145 25.50 -22.31 -11.07
CA THR A 145 24.40 -22.46 -12.03
C THR A 145 24.60 -21.52 -13.22
N ILE A 146 23.82 -21.71 -14.30
CA ILE A 146 23.95 -20.89 -15.52
C ILE A 146 23.62 -19.42 -15.32
N ILE A 147 22.93 -19.06 -14.21
CA ILE A 147 22.58 -17.68 -13.85
C ILE A 147 23.40 -17.16 -12.67
N SER A 148 24.34 -17.96 -12.12
CA SER A 148 25.14 -17.53 -10.97
C SER A 148 25.97 -16.30 -11.26
N LYS A 149 26.00 -15.39 -10.30
CA LYS A 149 26.80 -14.14 -10.27
C LYS A 149 27.85 -14.16 -9.14
N SER A 150 27.75 -15.10 -8.21
CA SER A 150 28.62 -15.23 -7.06
C SER A 150 28.97 -16.70 -6.79
N ASP A 151 30.07 -16.95 -6.09
CA ASP A 151 30.51 -18.30 -5.68
C ASP A 151 29.68 -18.87 -4.52
N GLY A 152 28.95 -18.02 -3.79
CA GLY A 152 27.99 -18.40 -2.74
C GLY A 152 26.55 -18.32 -3.22
N GLN A 153 25.63 -18.61 -2.30
CA GLN A 153 24.21 -18.30 -2.50
C GLN A 153 24.02 -16.79 -2.61
N HIS A 154 23.14 -16.36 -3.51
CA HIS A 154 22.96 -14.94 -3.76
C HIS A 154 21.57 -14.65 -4.33
N PHE A 155 21.23 -13.38 -4.39
CA PHE A 155 19.93 -12.87 -4.85
C PHE A 155 20.11 -12.06 -6.12
N LEU A 156 19.22 -12.28 -7.08
CA LEU A 156 19.14 -11.51 -8.32
C LEU A 156 17.78 -10.84 -8.46
N ASP A 157 17.75 -9.70 -9.17
CA ASP A 157 16.53 -9.04 -9.60
C ASP A 157 15.90 -9.74 -10.84
N GLN A 158 14.75 -9.24 -11.30
CA GLN A 158 14.06 -9.76 -12.48
C GLN A 158 14.90 -9.69 -13.77
N HIS A 159 15.90 -8.83 -13.83
CA HIS A 159 16.81 -8.69 -14.96
C HIS A 159 18.09 -9.53 -14.83
N LEU A 160 18.19 -10.32 -13.77
CA LEU A 160 19.32 -11.14 -13.36
C LEU A 160 20.56 -10.32 -12.95
N ASN A 161 20.39 -9.12 -12.40
CA ASN A 161 21.45 -8.36 -11.76
C ASN A 161 21.56 -8.73 -10.28
N LEU A 162 22.76 -8.64 -9.72
CA LEU A 162 23.02 -9.01 -8.33
C LEU A 162 22.41 -7.97 -7.37
N ILE A 163 21.46 -8.43 -6.53
CA ILE A 163 20.90 -7.64 -5.43
C ILE A 163 21.83 -7.72 -4.21
N LEU A 164 22.19 -8.95 -3.82
CA LEU A 164 23.01 -9.21 -2.63
C LEU A 164 23.60 -10.62 -2.68
N ASP A 165 24.86 -10.73 -2.26
CA ASP A 165 25.51 -12.02 -2.02
C ASP A 165 26.07 -12.14 -0.59
N THR A 166 26.71 -13.25 -0.28
CA THR A 166 27.32 -13.51 1.04
C THR A 166 28.51 -12.62 1.38
N ASN A 167 29.07 -11.92 0.39
CA ASN A 167 30.18 -10.95 0.56
C ASN A 167 29.66 -9.52 0.70
N GLY A 168 28.34 -9.33 0.59
CA GLY A 168 27.70 -8.03 0.58
C GLY A 168 27.79 -7.28 -0.75
N ASP A 169 28.19 -7.96 -1.83
CA ASP A 169 28.29 -7.35 -3.16
C ASP A 169 26.89 -7.10 -3.75
N CYS A 170 26.76 -6.01 -4.51
CA CYS A 170 25.53 -5.53 -5.14
C CYS A 170 25.88 -4.88 -6.49
N GLU A 171 25.11 -5.16 -7.55
CA GLU A 171 25.30 -4.59 -8.90
C GLU A 171 24.29 -3.49 -9.23
N ILE A 172 23.26 -3.29 -8.40
CA ILE A 172 22.18 -2.33 -8.66
C ILE A 172 22.24 -1.14 -7.71
N GLU A 173 21.74 -0.01 -8.12
CA GLU A 173 21.65 1.22 -7.30
C GLU A 173 20.31 1.38 -6.63
N ASN A 174 19.26 0.72 -7.14
CA ASN A 174 17.90 0.74 -6.64
C ASN A 174 17.21 -0.58 -6.95
N LEU A 175 16.23 -0.96 -6.13
CA LEU A 175 15.35 -2.10 -6.34
C LEU A 175 13.90 -1.63 -6.40
N ASP A 176 13.16 -2.03 -7.44
CA ASP A 176 11.74 -1.72 -7.54
C ASP A 176 10.95 -2.55 -6.52
N VAL A 177 10.25 -1.86 -5.63
CA VAL A 177 9.38 -2.44 -4.59
C VAL A 177 7.90 -2.21 -4.88
N ASN A 178 7.57 -1.52 -5.97
CA ASN A 178 6.19 -1.25 -6.34
C ASN A 178 5.46 -2.55 -6.67
N ILE A 179 4.21 -2.63 -6.26
CA ILE A 179 3.35 -3.79 -6.48
C ILE A 179 2.22 -3.38 -7.42
N ASN A 180 1.99 -4.18 -8.44
CA ASN A 180 0.79 -4.04 -9.24
C ASN A 180 -0.39 -4.69 -8.52
N SER A 181 -1.25 -3.88 -7.91
CA SER A 181 -2.39 -4.33 -7.13
C SER A 181 -3.46 -5.08 -7.94
N ILE A 182 -3.48 -4.94 -9.26
CA ILE A 182 -4.35 -5.75 -10.15
C ILE A 182 -4.17 -7.26 -9.88
N TYR A 183 -2.99 -7.69 -9.41
CA TYR A 183 -2.75 -9.10 -9.08
C TYR A 183 -3.44 -9.57 -7.81
N TYR A 184 -3.90 -8.66 -6.95
CA TYR A 184 -4.57 -8.99 -5.70
C TYR A 184 -6.08 -8.79 -5.76
N ASP A 185 -6.55 -7.95 -6.68
CA ASP A 185 -7.96 -7.61 -6.77
C ASP A 185 -8.69 -8.53 -7.75
N LYS A 186 -9.16 -9.66 -7.24
CA LYS A 186 -9.98 -10.61 -8.02
C LYS A 186 -11.37 -10.05 -8.37
N ASN A 187 -11.78 -8.93 -7.77
CA ASN A 187 -13.13 -8.39 -7.87
C ASN A 187 -13.24 -7.20 -8.84
N GLN A 188 -12.14 -6.59 -9.28
CA GLN A 188 -12.19 -5.48 -10.26
C GLN A 188 -12.44 -5.98 -11.68
N THR A 189 -13.56 -6.66 -11.90
CA THR A 189 -13.92 -7.16 -13.24
C THR A 189 -14.58 -6.10 -14.13
N GLN A 190 -15.05 -4.98 -13.58
CA GLN A 190 -15.63 -3.88 -14.34
C GLN A 190 -15.28 -2.53 -13.70
N ILE A 191 -14.28 -1.86 -14.27
CA ILE A 191 -13.93 -0.49 -13.87
C ILE A 191 -14.97 0.46 -14.46
N SER A 192 -15.57 1.32 -13.65
CA SER A 192 -16.52 2.33 -14.12
C SER A 192 -15.81 3.47 -14.86
N GLU A 193 -16.54 4.17 -15.70
CA GLU A 193 -16.02 5.37 -16.39
C GLU A 193 -15.58 6.45 -15.38
N SER A 194 -16.28 6.58 -14.26
CA SER A 194 -15.94 7.52 -13.19
C SER A 194 -14.61 7.19 -12.54
N GLN A 195 -14.37 5.92 -12.15
CA GLN A 195 -13.12 5.47 -11.58
C GLN A 195 -11.92 5.72 -12.49
N LEU A 196 -12.09 5.43 -13.79
CA LEU A 196 -11.07 5.72 -14.79
C LEU A 196 -10.81 7.23 -14.91
N ALA A 197 -11.87 8.04 -14.93
CA ALA A 197 -11.76 9.49 -15.04
C ALA A 197 -11.04 10.09 -13.81
N TRP A 198 -11.37 9.66 -12.59
CA TRP A 198 -10.69 10.12 -11.38
C TRP A 198 -9.21 9.78 -11.39
N LYS A 199 -8.86 8.53 -11.70
CA LYS A 199 -7.45 8.11 -11.83
C LYS A 199 -6.69 8.96 -12.83
N VAL A 200 -7.21 9.13 -14.04
CA VAL A 200 -6.56 9.92 -15.10
C VAL A 200 -6.39 11.37 -14.66
N GLN A 201 -7.40 11.95 -14.02
CA GLN A 201 -7.31 13.32 -13.52
C GLN A 201 -6.28 13.48 -12.41
N SER A 202 -6.26 12.56 -11.45
CA SER A 202 -5.30 12.55 -10.35
C SER A 202 -3.87 12.40 -10.86
N GLU A 203 -3.61 11.40 -11.73
CA GLU A 203 -2.30 11.18 -12.32
C GLU A 203 -1.81 12.40 -13.12
N LYS A 204 -2.71 13.08 -13.84
CA LYS A 204 -2.38 14.33 -14.53
C LYS A 204 -1.99 15.44 -13.58
N ILE A 205 -2.69 15.59 -12.44
CA ILE A 205 -2.33 16.59 -11.40
C ILE A 205 -0.95 16.28 -10.82
N LEU A 206 -0.62 15.01 -10.56
CA LEU A 206 0.68 14.59 -10.07
C LEU A 206 1.77 14.89 -11.10
N GLU A 207 1.53 14.58 -12.40
CA GLU A 207 2.47 14.85 -13.49
C GLU A 207 2.78 16.34 -13.63
N GLU A 208 1.75 17.20 -13.64
CA GLU A 208 1.89 18.66 -13.74
C GLU A 208 2.71 19.25 -12.58
N ARG A 209 2.81 18.53 -11.47
CA ARG A 209 3.54 18.94 -10.27
C ARG A 209 4.85 18.19 -10.05
N ASN A 210 5.27 17.37 -11.02
CA ASN A 210 6.47 16.54 -10.96
C ASN A 210 6.47 15.55 -9.77
N ILE A 211 5.29 15.11 -9.33
CA ILE A 211 5.14 14.09 -8.30
C ILE A 211 5.17 12.71 -8.96
N LYS A 212 5.89 11.77 -8.35
CA LYS A 212 6.01 10.41 -8.88
C LYS A 212 4.66 9.72 -8.95
N ILE A 213 4.37 9.11 -10.11
CA ILE A 213 3.15 8.35 -10.37
C ILE A 213 3.45 6.87 -10.30
N ASN A 214 2.62 6.11 -9.58
CA ASN A 214 2.52 4.67 -9.72
C ASN A 214 1.24 4.33 -10.50
N GLN A 215 1.40 4.10 -11.80
CA GLN A 215 0.28 3.74 -12.68
C GLN A 215 -0.40 2.41 -12.34
N TYR A 216 0.25 1.59 -11.48
CA TYR A 216 -0.26 0.28 -11.05
C TYR A 216 -1.12 0.34 -9.79
N LEU A 217 -1.26 1.51 -9.17
CA LEU A 217 -2.19 1.65 -8.05
C LEU A 217 -3.63 1.30 -8.47
N PRO A 218 -4.39 0.61 -7.62
CA PRO A 218 -5.77 0.27 -7.90
C PRO A 218 -6.62 1.50 -8.15
N TYR A 219 -7.81 1.25 -8.67
CA TYR A 219 -8.88 2.23 -8.64
C TYR A 219 -9.50 2.20 -7.23
N ILE A 220 -9.89 3.37 -6.73
CA ILE A 220 -10.71 3.43 -5.51
C ILE A 220 -12.09 2.81 -5.76
N GLU A 221 -12.88 2.65 -4.72
CA GLU A 221 -14.20 2.05 -4.76
C GLU A 221 -15.12 2.77 -5.76
N ALA A 222 -16.00 2.00 -6.42
CA ALA A 222 -16.96 2.57 -7.35
C ALA A 222 -18.04 3.38 -6.60
N GLU A 223 -18.57 4.42 -7.24
CA GLU A 223 -19.56 5.33 -6.63
C GLU A 223 -20.82 4.61 -6.08
N ASN A 224 -21.22 3.51 -6.70
CA ASN A 224 -22.35 2.70 -6.26
C ASN A 224 -22.05 1.79 -5.07
N GLU A 225 -20.79 1.57 -4.75
CA GLU A 225 -20.33 0.72 -3.63
C GLU A 225 -20.10 1.52 -2.35
N VAL A 226 -19.92 2.83 -2.47
CA VAL A 226 -19.60 3.72 -1.35
C VAL A 226 -20.86 4.30 -0.71
N VAL A 227 -20.85 4.37 0.62
CA VAL A 227 -21.86 5.09 1.43
C VAL A 227 -21.15 6.27 2.11
N ILE A 228 -21.43 7.48 1.66
CA ILE A 228 -20.90 8.70 2.29
C ILE A 228 -21.62 8.90 3.65
N ARG A 229 -20.85 9.33 4.65
CA ARG A 229 -21.41 9.73 5.95
C ARG A 229 -22.37 10.89 5.79
N THR A 230 -23.39 10.90 6.61
CA THR A 230 -24.42 11.94 6.56
C THR A 230 -23.86 13.31 6.97
N PRO A 231 -24.43 14.42 6.47
CA PRO A 231 -24.03 15.77 6.90
C PRO A 231 -24.00 15.93 8.42
N LYS A 232 -24.96 15.32 9.11
CA LYS A 232 -25.04 15.34 10.56
C LYS A 232 -23.85 14.62 11.22
N GLU A 233 -23.52 13.41 10.80
CA GLU A 233 -22.35 12.67 11.30
C GLU A 233 -21.04 13.45 11.06
N ILE A 234 -20.92 14.10 9.89
CA ILE A 234 -19.76 14.93 9.57
C ILE A 234 -19.68 16.13 10.51
N ALA A 235 -20.80 16.84 10.72
CA ALA A 235 -20.84 17.99 11.61
C ALA A 235 -20.56 17.64 13.08
N GLU A 236 -21.12 16.53 13.55
CA GLU A 236 -20.84 15.97 14.88
C GLU A 236 -19.35 15.68 15.05
N ARG A 237 -18.72 15.04 14.04
CA ARG A 237 -17.27 14.76 14.07
C ARG A 237 -16.44 16.04 14.11
N VAL A 238 -16.79 17.04 13.29
CA VAL A 238 -16.12 18.35 13.28
C VAL A 238 -16.18 19.02 14.66
N CYS A 239 -17.34 18.99 15.34
CA CYS A 239 -17.50 19.56 16.69
C CYS A 239 -16.55 18.90 17.70
N VAL A 240 -16.44 17.57 17.69
CA VAL A 240 -15.53 16.86 18.60
C VAL A 240 -14.07 17.18 18.27
N LEU A 241 -13.67 17.12 17.00
CA LEU A 241 -12.32 17.43 16.58
C LEU A 241 -11.94 18.91 16.88
N ALA A 242 -12.87 19.83 16.73
CA ALA A 242 -12.61 21.24 17.07
C ALA A 242 -12.29 21.41 18.56
N MET A 243 -12.99 20.68 19.45
CA MET A 243 -12.71 20.72 20.89
C MET A 243 -11.38 20.06 21.25
N THR A 244 -11.06 18.89 20.69
CA THR A 244 -9.76 18.24 20.89
C THR A 244 -8.62 19.10 20.34
N ASN A 245 -8.83 19.78 19.23
CA ASN A 245 -7.85 20.67 18.62
C ASN A 245 -7.54 21.90 19.51
N LEU A 246 -8.52 22.49 20.19
CA LEU A 246 -8.29 23.55 21.17
C LEU A 246 -7.40 23.08 22.34
N VAL A 247 -7.54 21.83 22.78
CA VAL A 247 -6.67 21.23 23.80
C VAL A 247 -5.28 21.00 23.25
N ALA A 248 -5.17 20.52 22.00
CA ALA A 248 -3.89 20.30 21.34
C ALA A 248 -3.06 21.58 21.25
N PHE A 249 -3.69 22.70 20.92
CA PHE A 249 -3.05 24.03 20.90
C PHE A 249 -2.98 24.71 22.29
N SER A 250 -3.35 24.01 23.36
CA SER A 250 -3.30 24.52 24.74
C SER A 250 -4.17 25.77 24.98
N THR A 251 -5.22 25.95 24.20
CA THR A 251 -6.18 27.05 24.35
C THR A 251 -7.11 26.81 25.53
N ILE A 252 -7.52 25.55 25.73
CA ILE A 252 -8.32 25.08 26.86
C ILE A 252 -7.71 23.81 27.44
N SER A 253 -8.11 23.43 28.65
CA SER A 253 -7.74 22.17 29.26
C SER A 253 -8.57 20.98 28.73
N GLY A 254 -8.10 19.76 28.90
CA GLY A 254 -8.87 18.56 28.56
C GLY A 254 -10.13 18.41 29.43
N GLU A 255 -10.12 18.92 30.66
CA GLU A 255 -11.29 18.95 31.56
C GLU A 255 -12.37 19.88 31.02
N GLU A 256 -12.01 21.12 30.66
CA GLU A 256 -12.93 22.09 30.04
C GLU A 256 -13.56 21.57 28.75
N ALA A 257 -12.75 20.96 27.88
CA ALA A 257 -13.24 20.32 26.65
C ALA A 257 -14.23 19.18 26.95
N SER A 258 -13.90 18.33 27.95
CA SER A 258 -14.76 17.21 28.35
C SER A 258 -16.10 17.69 28.95
N GLU A 259 -16.08 18.74 29.76
CA GLU A 259 -17.29 19.35 30.31
C GLU A 259 -18.17 19.96 29.21
N TYR A 260 -17.55 20.68 28.26
CA TYR A 260 -18.25 21.23 27.11
C TYR A 260 -18.94 20.13 26.30
N LEU A 261 -18.21 19.08 25.89
CA LEU A 261 -18.76 17.99 25.10
C LEU A 261 -19.91 17.24 25.83
N LYS A 262 -19.82 17.09 27.17
CA LYS A 262 -20.89 16.52 27.99
C LYS A 262 -22.11 17.42 28.06
N SER A 263 -21.92 18.72 28.22
CA SER A 263 -23.01 19.69 28.36
C SER A 263 -23.89 19.78 27.10
N TYR A 264 -23.30 19.50 25.92
CA TYR A 264 -23.99 19.51 24.64
C TYR A 264 -24.35 18.11 24.09
N ASN A 265 -24.22 17.05 24.91
CA ASN A 265 -24.52 15.65 24.56
C ASN A 265 -23.66 15.09 23.40
N LEU A 266 -22.44 15.59 23.26
CA LEU A 266 -21.47 15.11 22.25
C LEU A 266 -20.46 14.11 22.81
N TRP A 267 -20.47 13.84 24.11
CA TRP A 267 -19.49 12.98 24.78
C TRP A 267 -19.48 11.53 24.29
N ASP A 268 -20.62 11.01 23.87
CA ASP A 268 -20.75 9.64 23.36
C ASP A 268 -20.11 9.49 21.95
N LEU A 269 -19.87 10.60 21.26
CA LEU A 269 -19.21 10.66 19.95
C LEU A 269 -17.68 10.77 20.08
N VAL A 270 -17.16 11.04 21.29
CA VAL A 270 -15.72 11.10 21.57
C VAL A 270 -15.17 9.69 21.56
N THR A 271 -14.16 9.45 20.76
CA THR A 271 -13.55 8.13 20.61
C THR A 271 -12.71 7.72 21.84
N PRO A 272 -12.34 6.43 21.97
CA PRO A 272 -11.46 5.99 23.03
C PRO A 272 -10.11 6.72 23.06
N ASN A 273 -9.49 6.95 21.89
CA ASN A 273 -8.20 7.65 21.79
C ASN A 273 -8.33 9.12 22.16
N GLU A 274 -9.39 9.78 21.76
CA GLU A 274 -9.68 11.18 22.13
C GLU A 274 -9.99 11.31 23.62
N LYS A 275 -10.72 10.37 24.23
CA LYS A 275 -10.96 10.34 25.68
C LYS A 275 -9.64 10.20 26.47
N ASP A 276 -8.75 9.33 26.01
CA ASP A 276 -7.42 9.18 26.60
C ASP A 276 -6.58 10.46 26.42
N PHE A 277 -6.66 11.10 25.25
CA PHE A 277 -6.00 12.39 25.02
C PHE A 277 -6.55 13.49 25.95
N LEU A 278 -7.86 13.67 26.01
CA LEU A 278 -8.50 14.70 26.86
C LEU A 278 -8.20 14.49 28.37
N THR A 279 -8.06 13.24 28.79
CA THR A 279 -7.72 12.89 30.18
C THR A 279 -6.26 13.16 30.51
N ASN A 280 -5.35 12.90 29.56
CA ASN A 280 -3.90 13.06 29.75
C ASN A 280 -3.22 13.66 28.51
N PRO A 281 -3.34 14.98 28.26
CA PRO A 281 -2.82 15.64 27.07
C PRO A 281 -1.32 15.93 27.18
N THR A 282 -0.48 14.90 27.03
CA THR A 282 0.98 15.05 26.99
C THR A 282 1.42 15.83 25.75
N ASP A 283 2.62 16.43 25.77
CA ASP A 283 3.15 17.21 24.64
C ASP A 283 3.20 16.37 23.34
N GLN A 284 3.55 15.09 23.43
CA GLN A 284 3.53 14.19 22.26
C GLN A 284 2.12 14.00 21.72
N LYS A 285 1.13 13.77 22.58
CA LYS A 285 -0.27 13.62 22.15
C LYS A 285 -0.80 14.94 21.56
N LYS A 286 -0.48 16.09 22.18
CA LYS A 286 -0.82 17.41 21.65
C LYS A 286 -0.24 17.62 20.25
N SER A 287 1.03 17.26 20.04
CA SER A 287 1.66 17.34 18.73
C SER A 287 0.93 16.47 17.69
N ASN A 288 0.52 15.27 18.04
CA ASN A 288 -0.23 14.39 17.15
C ASN A 288 -1.62 14.96 16.85
N GLU A 289 -2.37 15.36 17.88
CA GLU A 289 -3.73 15.88 17.73
C GLU A 289 -3.79 17.25 17.03
N SER A 290 -2.71 18.04 17.07
CA SER A 290 -2.67 19.33 16.35
C SER A 290 -2.79 19.14 14.83
N TRP A 291 -2.34 18.02 14.29
CA TRP A 291 -2.47 17.69 12.86
C TRP A 291 -3.92 17.48 12.42
N LYS A 292 -4.83 17.16 13.36
CA LYS A 292 -6.26 16.99 13.07
C LYS A 292 -6.95 18.29 12.58
N CYS A 293 -6.25 19.44 12.61
CA CYS A 293 -6.72 20.63 11.91
C CYS A 293 -6.96 20.39 10.41
N GLU A 294 -6.14 19.53 9.76
CA GLU A 294 -6.32 19.18 8.35
C GLU A 294 -7.54 18.28 8.14
N CYS A 295 -7.85 17.41 9.12
CA CYS A 295 -9.10 16.66 9.11
C CYS A 295 -10.32 17.60 9.24
N ILE A 296 -10.28 18.56 10.19
CA ILE A 296 -11.35 19.58 10.36
C ILE A 296 -11.55 20.31 9.05
N TRP A 297 -10.48 20.80 8.43
CA TRP A 297 -10.51 21.51 7.15
C TRP A 297 -11.19 20.68 6.06
N THR A 298 -10.82 19.41 5.93
CA THR A 298 -11.40 18.49 4.95
C THR A 298 -12.89 18.20 5.20
N LEU A 299 -13.28 18.02 6.46
CA LEU A 299 -14.68 17.80 6.82
C LEU A 299 -15.53 19.06 6.63
N MET A 300 -14.99 20.24 6.92
CA MET A 300 -15.65 21.53 6.66
C MET A 300 -15.82 21.77 5.16
N PHE A 301 -14.82 21.39 4.35
CA PHE A 301 -14.96 21.37 2.89
C PHE A 301 -16.10 20.45 2.44
N ALA A 302 -16.18 19.23 3.01
CA ALA A 302 -17.26 18.29 2.68
C ALA A 302 -18.65 18.83 3.04
N LEU A 303 -18.76 19.69 4.04
CA LEU A 303 -20.01 20.38 4.44
C LEU A 303 -20.30 21.69 3.68
N ASN A 304 -19.57 21.98 2.60
CA ASN A 304 -19.69 23.24 1.85
C ASN A 304 -19.41 24.52 2.68
N LYS A 305 -18.64 24.41 3.77
CA LYS A 305 -18.22 25.56 4.61
C LYS A 305 -16.88 26.16 4.16
N ILE A 306 -16.20 25.49 3.26
CA ILE A 306 -14.96 25.88 2.61
C ILE A 306 -15.13 25.61 1.12
N ASP A 307 -14.83 26.59 0.27
CA ASP A 307 -15.04 26.50 -1.16
C ASP A 307 -14.00 25.61 -1.86
N ASP A 308 -12.73 25.73 -1.43
CA ASP A 308 -11.58 25.02 -2.01
C ASP A 308 -10.75 24.35 -0.90
N LEU A 309 -10.52 23.05 -1.03
CA LEU A 309 -9.66 22.30 -0.12
C LEU A 309 -8.20 22.76 -0.20
N GLY A 310 -7.79 23.31 -1.34
CA GLY A 310 -6.43 23.70 -1.65
C GLY A 310 -5.52 22.49 -1.90
N PHE A 311 -4.44 22.71 -2.64
CA PHE A 311 -3.42 21.69 -2.84
C PHE A 311 -2.61 21.49 -1.54
N PRO A 312 -2.21 20.24 -1.18
CA PRO A 312 -1.63 19.95 0.14
C PRO A 312 -0.13 20.26 0.22
N ASN A 313 0.32 21.40 -0.30
CA ASN A 313 1.70 21.90 -0.18
C ASN A 313 1.90 22.83 1.03
N GLU A 314 0.80 23.30 1.62
CA GLU A 314 0.79 24.19 2.79
C GLU A 314 -0.23 23.69 3.82
N LEU A 315 -0.01 24.04 5.07
CA LEU A 315 -0.95 23.77 6.16
C LEU A 315 -2.22 24.63 6.00
N CYS A 316 -3.37 24.06 6.34
CA CYS A 316 -4.60 24.85 6.45
C CYS A 316 -4.52 25.87 7.59
N SER A 317 -5.34 26.90 7.48
CA SER A 317 -5.57 27.87 8.57
C SER A 317 -7.04 27.84 8.97
N LEU A 318 -7.34 27.24 10.13
CA LEU A 318 -8.72 27.22 10.64
C LEU A 318 -9.26 28.64 10.94
N ASN A 319 -8.36 29.64 11.07
CA ASN A 319 -8.74 31.06 11.22
C ASN A 319 -9.33 31.66 9.93
N ASP A 320 -9.13 31.00 8.77
CA ASP A 320 -9.71 31.47 7.51
C ASP A 320 -11.18 31.04 7.36
N ILE A 321 -11.67 30.17 8.26
CA ILE A 321 -13.09 29.81 8.34
C ILE A 321 -13.82 30.95 9.03
N PRO A 322 -14.88 31.52 8.42
CA PRO A 322 -15.67 32.56 9.07
C PRO A 322 -16.14 32.11 10.47
N ALA A 323 -16.01 33.00 11.45
CA ALA A 323 -16.36 32.66 12.83
C ALA A 323 -17.81 32.17 12.97
N ASP A 324 -18.72 32.65 12.11
CA ASP A 324 -20.13 32.22 12.11
C ASP A 324 -20.29 30.78 11.60
N ASP A 325 -19.41 30.31 10.75
CA ASP A 325 -19.41 28.95 10.20
C ASP A 325 -18.61 27.96 11.06
N TYR A 326 -17.71 28.42 11.94
CA TYR A 326 -16.94 27.51 12.80
C TYR A 326 -17.81 26.98 13.95
N PRO A 327 -17.79 25.64 14.25
CA PRO A 327 -18.81 25.01 15.09
C PRO A 327 -18.73 25.34 16.59
N VAL A 328 -17.55 25.70 17.09
CA VAL A 328 -17.32 25.87 18.52
C VAL A 328 -16.75 27.25 18.86
N SER A 329 -17.34 27.86 19.88
CA SER A 329 -16.82 29.05 20.56
C SER A 329 -17.45 29.14 21.94
N PRO A 330 -16.96 30.02 22.86
CA PRO A 330 -17.51 30.16 24.20
C PRO A 330 -19.02 30.48 24.24
N ASP A 331 -19.53 31.19 23.24
CA ASP A 331 -20.91 31.67 23.18
C ASP A 331 -21.78 30.91 22.16
N LYS A 332 -21.30 29.80 21.60
CA LYS A 332 -22.02 29.01 20.59
C LYS A 332 -22.48 27.65 21.12
N ASP A 333 -23.72 27.31 20.79
CA ASP A 333 -24.21 25.94 20.90
C ASP A 333 -23.77 25.14 19.66
N PRO A 334 -22.93 24.11 19.77
CA PRO A 334 -22.48 23.30 18.64
C PRO A 334 -23.66 22.58 17.96
N ASN A 335 -24.78 22.37 18.66
CA ASN A 335 -25.97 21.78 18.07
C ASN A 335 -26.62 22.69 17.02
N ASP A 336 -26.45 24.02 17.12
CA ASP A 336 -26.94 24.94 16.08
C ASP A 336 -26.20 24.70 14.78
N PHE A 337 -24.88 24.50 14.83
CA PHE A 337 -24.09 24.13 13.67
C PHE A 337 -24.52 22.75 13.11
N ILE A 338 -24.62 21.73 13.96
CA ILE A 338 -25.03 20.37 13.56
C ILE A 338 -26.40 20.41 12.87
N ASN A 339 -27.36 21.17 13.41
CA ASN A 339 -28.72 21.26 12.86
C ASN A 339 -28.81 22.17 11.62
N SER A 340 -27.83 23.04 11.39
CA SER A 340 -27.80 23.93 10.22
C SER A 340 -27.33 23.25 8.94
N VAL A 341 -26.59 22.13 9.04
CA VAL A 341 -26.07 21.42 7.87
C VAL A 341 -27.10 20.42 7.36
N SER A 342 -27.55 20.58 6.13
CA SER A 342 -28.53 19.70 5.48
C SER A 342 -27.93 18.94 4.30
N GLU A 343 -26.82 19.42 3.76
CA GLU A 343 -26.20 18.90 2.53
C GLU A 343 -24.69 18.79 2.69
N ALA A 344 -24.12 17.80 2.05
CA ALA A 344 -22.68 17.65 1.85
C ALA A 344 -22.36 17.76 0.35
N ARG A 345 -21.07 17.92 0.03
CA ARG A 345 -20.60 17.83 -1.35
C ARG A 345 -21.01 16.49 -1.98
N SER A 346 -21.10 16.51 -3.30
CA SER A 346 -21.48 15.31 -4.03
C SER A 346 -20.49 14.17 -3.79
N LYS A 347 -21.02 12.96 -3.81
CA LYS A 347 -20.21 11.74 -3.68
C LYS A 347 -19.07 11.71 -4.72
N ALA A 348 -19.36 12.11 -5.96
CA ALA A 348 -18.38 12.14 -7.03
C ALA A 348 -17.21 13.10 -6.74
N GLU A 349 -17.47 14.28 -6.14
CA GLU A 349 -16.42 15.22 -5.74
C GLU A 349 -15.56 14.66 -4.61
N ILE A 350 -16.18 14.04 -3.60
CA ILE A 350 -15.46 13.43 -2.47
C ILE A 350 -14.60 12.26 -2.97
N LEU A 351 -15.12 11.40 -3.84
CA LEU A 351 -14.36 10.28 -4.41
C LEU A 351 -13.23 10.75 -5.33
N ALA A 352 -13.44 11.79 -6.14
CA ALA A 352 -12.36 12.35 -6.96
C ALA A 352 -11.19 12.86 -6.11
N LEU A 353 -11.48 13.50 -4.97
CA LEU A 353 -10.45 13.91 -4.01
C LEU A 353 -9.83 12.72 -3.30
N ASN A 354 -10.61 11.73 -2.91
CA ASN A 354 -10.10 10.52 -2.26
C ASN A 354 -9.09 9.80 -3.18
N ASP A 355 -9.37 9.64 -4.48
CA ASP A 355 -8.41 9.08 -5.46
C ASP A 355 -7.13 9.93 -5.57
N LEU A 356 -7.26 11.25 -5.57
CA LEU A 356 -6.10 12.14 -5.60
C LEU A 356 -5.23 11.96 -4.35
N TYR A 357 -5.83 12.02 -3.16
CA TYR A 357 -5.10 11.90 -1.89
C TYR A 357 -4.52 10.50 -1.67
N TYR A 358 -5.19 9.45 -2.12
CA TYR A 358 -4.65 8.09 -2.15
C TYR A 358 -3.33 8.02 -2.94
N ARG A 359 -3.28 8.62 -4.14
CA ARG A 359 -2.08 8.60 -4.98
C ARG A 359 -0.98 9.53 -4.46
N LEU A 360 -1.34 10.66 -3.87
CA LEU A 360 -0.41 11.56 -3.20
C LEU A 360 0.23 10.89 -1.98
N ASP A 361 -0.57 10.19 -1.18
CA ASP A 361 -0.08 9.47 0.01
C ASP A 361 0.89 8.37 -0.38
N TRP A 362 0.55 7.58 -1.41
CA TRP A 362 1.48 6.62 -1.99
C TRP A 362 2.81 7.28 -2.38
N ALA A 363 2.78 8.42 -3.06
CA ALA A 363 3.99 9.12 -3.48
C ALA A 363 4.83 9.60 -2.29
N CYS A 364 4.19 10.05 -1.21
CA CYS A 364 4.85 10.43 0.04
C CYS A 364 5.51 9.21 0.72
N VAL A 365 4.81 8.07 0.76
CA VAL A 365 5.34 6.82 1.32
C VAL A 365 6.53 6.31 0.49
N ASP A 366 6.41 6.30 -0.85
CA ASP A 366 7.50 5.91 -1.76
C ASP A 366 8.74 6.80 -1.58
N ALA A 367 8.56 8.12 -1.50
CA ALA A 367 9.66 9.05 -1.25
C ALA A 367 10.35 8.75 0.08
N ARG A 368 9.58 8.55 1.16
CA ARG A 368 10.10 8.20 2.49
C ARG A 368 10.90 6.89 2.48
N ILE A 369 10.38 5.83 1.85
CA ILE A 369 11.06 4.53 1.73
C ILE A 369 12.38 4.67 0.97
N ASN A 370 12.40 5.50 -0.08
CA ASN A 370 13.59 5.74 -0.89
C ASN A 370 14.55 6.78 -0.29
N GLY A 371 14.23 7.37 0.88
CA GLY A 371 15.05 8.41 1.51
C GLY A 371 15.10 9.70 0.68
N ILE A 372 14.05 9.98 -0.11
CA ILE A 372 13.88 11.19 -0.91
C ILE A 372 12.99 12.15 -0.11
N GLU A 373 13.40 13.42 -0.02
CA GLU A 373 12.57 14.46 0.57
C GLU A 373 11.42 14.83 -0.39
N MET A 374 10.19 14.78 0.09
CA MET A 374 9.01 15.23 -0.64
C MET A 374 8.87 16.74 -0.45
N THR A 375 9.03 17.50 -1.52
CA THR A 375 8.99 18.97 -1.52
C THR A 375 7.75 19.55 -2.19
N GLU A 376 7.10 18.78 -3.03
CA GLU A 376 5.96 19.18 -3.85
C GLU A 376 4.66 19.25 -3.04
N VAL A 377 4.56 18.44 -2.00
CA VAL A 377 3.45 18.39 -1.04
C VAL A 377 3.98 18.21 0.38
N HIS A 378 3.15 18.54 1.36
CA HIS A 378 3.46 18.29 2.76
C HIS A 378 2.91 16.91 3.18
N PRO A 379 3.75 15.91 3.47
CA PRO A 379 3.29 14.53 3.74
C PRO A 379 2.27 14.42 4.88
N GLY A 380 2.43 15.24 5.94
CA GLY A 380 1.46 15.26 7.06
C GLY A 380 0.09 15.80 6.64
N VAL A 381 0.04 16.81 5.78
CA VAL A 381 -1.22 17.35 5.23
C VAL A 381 -1.90 16.32 4.35
N VAL A 382 -1.13 15.66 3.47
CA VAL A 382 -1.64 14.60 2.60
C VAL A 382 -2.25 13.48 3.44
N TYR A 383 -1.52 12.98 4.45
CA TYR A 383 -1.98 11.89 5.30
C TYR A 383 -3.28 12.22 6.05
N GLU A 384 -3.34 13.38 6.72
CA GLU A 384 -4.51 13.75 7.53
C GLU A 384 -5.76 14.03 6.67
N ARG A 385 -5.59 14.62 5.49
CA ARG A 385 -6.69 14.82 4.55
C ARG A 385 -7.15 13.50 3.93
N HIS A 386 -6.24 12.59 3.58
CA HIS A 386 -6.56 11.24 3.13
C HIS A 386 -7.32 10.46 4.22
N TYR A 387 -6.87 10.56 5.47
CA TYR A 387 -7.55 9.97 6.62
C TYR A 387 -9.00 10.44 6.76
N ALA A 388 -9.23 11.75 6.68
CA ALA A 388 -10.57 12.32 6.75
C ALA A 388 -11.45 11.91 5.56
N LEU A 389 -10.88 11.85 4.34
CA LEU A 389 -11.59 11.39 3.13
C LEU A 389 -11.96 9.90 3.23
N ASN A 390 -11.08 9.03 3.73
CA ASN A 390 -11.38 7.62 3.96
C ASN A 390 -12.50 7.44 5.00
N TRP A 391 -12.50 8.25 6.05
CA TRP A 391 -13.61 8.25 7.00
C TRP A 391 -14.92 8.72 6.36
N LEU A 392 -14.89 9.77 5.53
CA LEU A 392 -16.07 10.30 4.82
C LEU A 392 -16.73 9.26 3.92
N ILE A 393 -15.93 8.46 3.20
CA ILE A 393 -16.45 7.41 2.31
C ILE A 393 -16.79 6.11 3.04
N ASN A 394 -16.68 6.10 4.36
CA ASN A 394 -16.89 4.92 5.20
C ASN A 394 -16.01 3.72 4.80
N TYR A 395 -14.75 3.99 4.43
CA TYR A 395 -13.79 3.00 3.98
C TYR A 395 -13.65 1.87 5.02
N ASN A 396 -13.81 0.62 4.58
CA ASN A 396 -13.82 -0.59 5.42
C ASN A 396 -14.81 -0.54 6.60
N GLU A 397 -15.86 0.29 6.54
CA GLU A 397 -16.80 0.52 7.64
C GLU A 397 -16.11 0.97 8.95
N ALA A 398 -14.93 1.58 8.82
CA ALA A 398 -14.08 1.90 9.95
C ALA A 398 -14.65 3.02 10.83
N ALA A 399 -14.57 2.85 12.15
CA ALA A 399 -14.76 3.94 13.10
C ALA A 399 -13.59 4.94 12.99
N TRP A 400 -13.75 6.15 13.57
CA TRP A 400 -12.73 7.20 13.43
C TRP A 400 -11.33 6.76 13.84
N ASP A 401 -11.18 6.05 14.97
CA ASP A 401 -9.87 5.60 15.46
C ASP A 401 -9.26 4.44 14.65
N ASP A 402 -10.06 3.76 13.82
CA ASP A 402 -9.69 2.55 13.08
C ASP A 402 -9.45 2.82 11.57
N VAL A 403 -9.61 4.08 11.14
CA VAL A 403 -9.35 4.46 9.74
C VAL A 403 -7.89 4.22 9.40
N THR A 404 -7.65 3.62 8.24
CA THR A 404 -6.31 3.40 7.68
C THR A 404 -6.12 4.18 6.39
N CYS A 405 -4.87 4.56 6.10
CA CYS A 405 -4.43 5.14 4.84
C CYS A 405 -3.51 4.13 4.16
N ASP A 406 -4.10 3.03 3.68
CA ASP A 406 -3.36 1.95 3.03
C ASP A 406 -2.93 2.37 1.61
N THR A 407 -1.61 2.44 1.36
CA THR A 407 -1.03 2.85 0.08
C THR A 407 0.14 1.96 -0.33
#